data_3c065a06253460b4f07c26753851da49
#
_entry.id   3c065a06253460b4f07c26753851da49
#
_cell.length_a   1.000
_cell.length_b   1.000
_cell.length_c   1.000
_cell.angle_alpha   90.00
_cell.angle_beta   90.00
_cell.angle_gamma   90.00
#
_symmetry.space_group_name_H-M   'P 1'
#
loop_
_entity.id
_entity.type
_entity.pdbx_description
1 polymer ?
#
loop_
_entity_poly.entity_id
_entity_poly.type
_entity_poly.pdbx_seq_one_letter_code
_entity_poly.pdbx_strand_id
1 'polypeptide(L)' 'MAHIFKTKEAAEKAAQSVNHYLAEQQMYLEVTVIEVAGGYAVAVVSCY' A
#
# COMPACT_ATOMS: atom_id res chain seq x y z
N MET A 1 9.65 5.25 -7.36
CA MET A 1 8.59 5.63 -8.27
C MET A 1 7.27 5.00 -7.81
N ALA A 2 6.22 5.79 -7.68
CA ALA A 2 4.95 5.27 -7.20
C ALA A 2 4.23 4.54 -8.32
N HIS A 3 3.62 3.41 -8.00
CA HIS A 3 2.80 2.66 -8.93
C HIS A 3 1.34 3.06 -8.76
N ILE A 4 0.66 3.36 -9.84
CA ILE A 4 -0.74 3.77 -9.79
C ILE A 4 -1.59 2.63 -10.34
N PHE A 5 -2.54 2.18 -9.52
CA PHE A 5 -3.46 1.12 -9.88
C PHE A 5 -4.74 1.74 -10.44
N LYS A 6 -5.33 1.11 -11.43
CA LYS A 6 -6.54 1.62 -12.05
C LYS A 6 -7.79 1.37 -11.20
N THR A 7 -7.75 0.37 -10.33
CA THR A 7 -8.90 0.02 -9.50
C THR A 7 -8.47 -0.02 -8.03
N LYS A 8 -9.43 0.28 -7.16
CA LYS A 8 -9.20 0.21 -5.72
C LYS A 8 -8.88 -1.22 -5.28
N GLU A 9 -9.56 -2.19 -5.87
CA GLU A 9 -9.35 -3.60 -5.53
C GLU A 9 -7.91 -4.03 -5.79
N ALA A 10 -7.35 -3.64 -6.94
CA ALA A 10 -5.97 -3.97 -7.25
C ALA A 10 -5.01 -3.32 -6.27
N ALA A 11 -5.27 -2.06 -5.91
CA ALA A 11 -4.44 -1.36 -4.93
C ALA A 11 -4.54 -2.01 -3.55
N GLU A 12 -5.72 -2.45 -3.16
CA GLU A 12 -5.91 -3.10 -1.86
C GLU A 12 -5.17 -4.43 -1.80
N LYS A 13 -5.17 -5.20 -2.88
CA LYS A 13 -4.41 -6.44 -2.93
C LYS A 13 -2.91 -6.18 -2.78
N ALA A 14 -2.42 -5.15 -3.45
CA ALA A 14 -1.02 -4.78 -3.34
C ALA A 14 -0.68 -4.35 -1.92
N ALA A 15 -1.55 -3.55 -1.29
CA ALA A 15 -1.34 -3.10 0.08
C ALA A 15 -1.30 -4.28 1.06
N GLN A 16 -2.20 -5.24 0.89
CA GLN A 16 -2.21 -6.43 1.73
C GLN A 16 -0.91 -7.21 1.62
N SER A 17 -0.41 -7.38 0.40
CA SER A 17 0.85 -8.09 0.18
C SER A 17 2.02 -7.38 0.84
N VAL A 18 2.07 -6.05 0.70
CA VAL A 18 3.13 -5.27 1.31
C VAL A 18 3.06 -5.33 2.84
N ASN A 19 1.86 -5.19 3.40
CA ASN A 19 1.69 -5.26 4.85
C ASN A 19 2.08 -6.63 5.39
N HIS A 20 1.76 -7.69 4.66
CA HIS A 20 2.14 -9.03 5.06
C HIS A 20 3.67 -9.18 5.07
N TYR A 21 4.32 -8.67 4.02
CA TYR A 21 5.77 -8.70 3.93
C TYR A 21 6.41 -7.92 5.08
N LEU A 22 5.89 -6.72 5.36
CA LEU A 22 6.42 -5.90 6.45
C LEU A 22 6.27 -6.58 7.80
N ALA A 23 5.14 -7.24 8.02
CA ALA A 23 4.91 -7.98 9.27
C ALA A 23 5.91 -9.12 9.42
N GLU A 24 6.20 -9.84 8.34
CA GLU A 24 7.16 -10.94 8.39
C GLU A 24 8.57 -10.44 8.66
N GLN A 25 8.90 -9.24 8.20
CA GLN A 25 10.21 -8.65 8.42
C GLN A 25 10.29 -7.91 9.76
N GLN A 26 9.21 -7.94 10.55
CA GLN A 26 9.13 -7.25 11.85
C GLN A 26 9.38 -5.75 11.71
N MET A 27 8.95 -5.17 10.62
CA MET A 27 9.05 -3.74 10.41
C MET A 27 7.80 -3.05 10.96
N TYR A 28 8.00 -1.90 11.55
CA TYR A 28 6.91 -1.15 12.19
C TYR A 28 6.34 -0.11 11.23
N LEU A 29 5.98 -0.57 10.03
CA LEU A 29 5.42 0.27 8.98
C LEU A 29 4.09 -0.33 8.54
N GLU A 30 3.20 0.54 8.10
CA GLU A 30 1.92 0.11 7.55
C GLU A 30 1.62 0.92 6.30
N VAL A 31 1.08 0.27 5.30
CA VAL A 31 0.69 0.95 4.07
C VAL A 31 -0.82 0.89 3.91
N THR A 32 -1.36 1.88 3.21
CA THR A 32 -2.78 1.93 2.92
C THR A 32 -2.98 2.41 1.48
N VAL A 33 -4.21 2.28 1.00
CA VAL A 33 -4.57 2.74 -0.33
C VAL A 33 -5.03 4.19 -0.24
N ILE A 34 -4.51 5.03 -1.14
CA ILE A 34 -4.96 6.42 -1.26
C ILE A 34 -5.45 6.65 -2.68
N GLU A 35 -6.40 7.56 -2.83
CA GLU A 35 -6.88 7.97 -4.13
C GLU A 35 -5.98 9.06 -4.68
N VAL A 36 -5.53 8.90 -5.90
CA VAL A 36 -4.64 9.85 -6.56
C VAL A 36 -5.14 10.14 -7.97
N ALA A 37 -4.57 11.15 -8.59
CA ALA A 37 -4.90 11.45 -9.99
C ALA A 37 -4.53 10.24 -10.84
N GLY A 38 -5.50 9.75 -11.59
CA GLY A 38 -5.29 8.59 -12.45
C GLY A 38 -5.59 7.24 -11.82
N GLY A 39 -5.97 7.20 -10.53
CA GLY A 39 -6.33 5.93 -9.90
C GLY A 39 -6.08 5.87 -8.42
N TYR A 40 -5.40 4.82 -7.98
CA TYR A 40 -5.14 4.54 -6.57
C TYR A 40 -3.68 4.18 -6.39
N ALA A 41 -3.13 4.52 -5.24
CA ALA A 41 -1.74 4.21 -4.93
C ALA A 41 -1.64 3.68 -3.51
N VAL A 42 -0.55 2.97 -3.25
CA VAL A 42 -0.24 2.47 -1.90
C VAL A 42 0.78 3.41 -1.28
N ALA A 43 0.50 3.87 -0.08
CA ALA A 43 1.38 4.83 0.61
C ALA A 43 1.63 4.39 2.05
N VAL A 44 2.80 4.75 2.57
CA VAL A 44 3.12 4.49 3.97
C VAL A 44 2.40 5.53 4.83
N VAL A 45 1.62 5.05 5.80
CA VAL A 45 0.81 5.93 6.65
C VAL A 45 1.18 5.85 8.11
N SER A 46 1.93 4.84 8.51
CA SER A 46 2.22 4.65 9.92
C SER A 46 3.64 4.13 10.07
N CYS A 47 4.33 4.66 11.06
CA CYS A 47 5.67 4.21 11.43
C CYS A 47 5.75 4.22 12.96
N TYR A 48 5.93 3.06 13.53
CA TYR A 48 5.99 2.89 14.98
C TYR A 48 7.40 2.97 15.50
#